data_aace45d38efb86ea1b9829a4d03da122
#
_entry.id   aace45d38efb86ea1b9829a4d03da122
#
_cell.length_a   1.000
_cell.length_b   1.000
_cell.length_c   1.000
_cell.angle_alpha   90.00
_cell.angle_beta   90.00
_cell.angle_gamma   90.00
#
_symmetry.space_group_name_H-M   'P 1'
#
loop_
_entity.id
_entity.type
_entity.pdbx_description
1 polymer ?
#
loop_
_entity_poly.entity_id
_entity_poly.type
_entity_poly.pdbx_seq_one_letter_code
_entity_poly.pdbx_strand_id
1 'polypeptide(L)'
;MWSGIVAEQGRVRWKRFALIFAPVAAMTSLLVGATAQGVIGATFVVSGNGFKLFAGELRGQGFTLATDVDRTRKGRLIPVIVAGVRRAAVSELCSSALVKTPVGTVTLRLTGGQGGNEVTIDDLVIDVSIGQTAASIRDLELGRDAGTLDEVPEGRGPAGTFGGQARVVTLRNVRLGARAVTAATFSLPDLGLKLSRGEHECY
;
A
#
# COMPACT_ATOMS: atom_id res chain seq x y z
N MET A 1 -23.22 37.78 55.97
CA MET A 1 -24.05 37.71 54.80
C MET A 1 -23.34 36.77 53.80
N TRP A 2 -23.71 35.53 53.78
CA TRP A 2 -23.16 34.54 52.81
C TRP A 2 -24.28 34.22 51.81
N SER A 3 -24.11 34.69 50.57
CA SER A 3 -25.01 34.38 49.48
C SER A 3 -24.67 33.00 48.93
N GLY A 4 -25.59 32.06 49.05
CA GLY A 4 -25.46 30.72 48.51
C GLY A 4 -25.54 30.74 46.97
N ILE A 5 -24.53 30.15 46.33
CA ILE A 5 -24.53 29.87 44.92
C ILE A 5 -25.40 28.62 44.73
N VAL A 6 -26.58 28.79 44.15
CA VAL A 6 -27.46 27.69 43.75
C VAL A 6 -26.86 27.06 42.47
N ALA A 7 -26.32 25.86 42.59
CA ALA A 7 -25.90 25.08 41.45
C ALA A 7 -27.13 24.60 40.67
N GLU A 8 -27.37 25.13 39.47
CA GLU A 8 -28.36 24.61 38.52
C GLU A 8 -27.95 23.22 38.07
N GLN A 9 -28.66 22.23 38.58
CA GLN A 9 -28.53 20.84 38.11
C GLN A 9 -29.18 20.68 36.71
N GLY A 10 -28.36 20.80 35.67
CA GLY A 10 -28.79 20.55 34.29
C GLY A 10 -29.30 19.12 34.11
N ARG A 11 -30.62 18.95 33.90
CA ARG A 11 -31.24 17.67 33.61
C ARG A 11 -30.91 17.27 32.17
N VAL A 12 -29.99 16.30 32.02
CA VAL A 12 -29.70 15.67 30.70
C VAL A 12 -30.94 14.90 30.21
N ARG A 13 -31.44 15.26 29.05
CA ARG A 13 -32.58 14.57 28.41
C ARG A 13 -32.12 13.30 27.76
N TRP A 14 -31.92 12.24 28.52
CA TRP A 14 -31.37 10.95 28.09
C TRP A 14 -32.05 10.36 26.85
N LYS A 15 -33.36 10.52 26.69
CA LYS A 15 -34.11 10.04 25.51
C LYS A 15 -33.66 10.72 24.22
N ARG A 16 -33.42 12.05 24.25
CA ARG A 16 -32.95 12.79 23.07
C ARG A 16 -31.48 12.52 22.78
N PHE A 17 -30.66 12.38 23.83
CA PHE A 17 -29.27 11.99 23.69
C PHE A 17 -29.14 10.60 23.07
N ALA A 18 -29.89 9.60 23.55
CA ALA A 18 -29.87 8.24 23.01
C ALA A 18 -30.35 8.18 21.54
N LEU A 19 -31.32 9.00 21.15
CA LEU A 19 -31.86 9.03 19.78
C LEU A 19 -30.82 9.52 18.76
N ILE A 20 -29.91 10.42 19.18
CA ILE A 20 -28.85 10.96 18.30
C ILE A 20 -27.59 10.10 18.41
N PHE A 21 -27.25 9.63 19.61
CA PHE A 21 -26.02 8.90 19.86
C PHE A 21 -26.06 7.45 19.32
N ALA A 22 -27.22 6.77 19.40
CA ALA A 22 -27.35 5.38 18.94
C ALA A 22 -27.05 5.18 17.45
N PRO A 23 -27.57 6.00 16.52
CA PRO A 23 -27.23 5.82 15.09
C PRO A 23 -25.78 6.18 14.79
N VAL A 24 -25.18 7.17 15.47
CA VAL A 24 -23.77 7.53 15.32
C VAL A 24 -22.86 6.41 15.83
N ALA A 25 -23.16 5.85 16.99
CA ALA A 25 -22.43 4.70 17.55
C ALA A 25 -22.56 3.45 16.69
N ALA A 26 -23.71 3.20 16.08
CA ALA A 26 -23.90 2.09 15.15
C ALA A 26 -23.08 2.27 13.86
N MET A 27 -23.06 3.48 13.29
CA MET A 27 -22.25 3.78 12.10
C MET A 27 -20.76 3.67 12.40
N THR A 28 -20.28 4.18 13.53
CA THR A 28 -18.86 4.05 13.91
C THR A 28 -18.47 2.60 14.18
N SER A 29 -19.33 1.80 14.79
CA SER A 29 -19.09 0.37 15.01
C SER A 29 -19.00 -0.42 13.69
N LEU A 30 -19.83 -0.09 12.71
CA LEU A 30 -19.78 -0.67 11.35
C LEU A 30 -18.48 -0.30 10.63
N LEU A 31 -18.04 0.95 10.73
CA LEU A 31 -16.77 1.40 10.12
C LEU A 31 -15.56 0.75 10.79
N VAL A 32 -15.52 0.68 12.12
CA VAL A 32 -14.44 0.01 12.87
C VAL A 32 -14.44 -1.49 12.60
N GLY A 33 -15.62 -2.15 12.52
CA GLY A 33 -15.73 -3.57 12.16
C GLY A 33 -15.24 -3.85 10.74
N ALA A 34 -15.54 -2.99 9.77
CA ALA A 34 -15.08 -3.11 8.39
C ALA A 34 -13.55 -2.93 8.26
N THR A 35 -12.96 -2.01 9.04
CA THR A 35 -11.50 -1.82 9.08
C THR A 35 -10.78 -2.98 9.75
N ALA A 36 -11.35 -3.55 10.82
CA ALA A 36 -10.79 -4.71 11.52
C ALA A 36 -10.81 -5.99 10.67
N GLN A 37 -11.71 -6.09 9.68
CA GLN A 37 -11.79 -7.21 8.74
C GLN A 37 -10.95 -7.01 7.46
N GLY A 38 -10.12 -5.95 7.40
CA GLY A 38 -9.25 -5.69 6.24
C GLY A 38 -9.99 -5.27 4.96
N VAL A 39 -11.29 -4.92 5.05
CA VAL A 39 -12.12 -4.56 3.89
C VAL A 39 -11.75 -3.18 3.30
N ILE A 40 -11.03 -2.36 4.05
CA ILE A 40 -10.54 -1.06 3.56
C ILE A 40 -9.04 -1.15 3.35
N GLY A 41 -8.64 -1.58 2.16
CA GLY A 41 -7.26 -1.47 1.70
C GLY A 41 -6.87 0.01 1.57
N ALA A 42 -5.78 0.42 2.20
CA ALA A 42 -5.26 1.77 2.02
C ALA A 42 -4.59 1.85 0.64
N THR A 43 -5.24 2.52 -0.31
CA THR A 43 -4.65 2.78 -1.64
C THR A 43 -3.92 4.10 -1.63
N PHE A 44 -2.59 4.06 -1.75
CA PHE A 44 -1.78 5.26 -1.94
C PHE A 44 -1.54 5.49 -3.43
N VAL A 45 -2.35 6.35 -4.04
CA VAL A 45 -2.09 6.80 -5.40
C VAL A 45 -1.21 8.05 -5.34
N VAL A 46 0.06 7.93 -5.70
CA VAL A 46 0.95 9.08 -5.85
C VAL A 46 0.58 9.79 -7.15
N SER A 47 0.00 11.00 -7.05
CA SER A 47 -0.46 11.75 -8.21
C SER A 47 0.72 12.28 -9.04
N GLY A 48 0.83 11.83 -10.28
CA GLY A 48 1.59 12.46 -11.36
C GLY A 48 2.86 11.74 -11.78
N ASN A 49 3.87 11.64 -10.98
CA ASN A 49 5.09 10.90 -11.27
C ASN A 49 5.16 9.68 -10.36
N GLY A 50 5.51 8.51 -10.89
CA GLY A 50 5.76 7.32 -10.09
C GLY A 50 6.86 7.55 -9.04
N PHE A 51 7.11 6.57 -8.23
CA PHE A 51 8.20 6.56 -7.26
C PHE A 51 9.14 5.39 -7.54
N LYS A 52 10.39 5.52 -7.12
CA LYS A 52 11.38 4.45 -7.21
C LYS A 52 11.35 3.63 -5.93
N LEU A 53 11.45 2.32 -6.08
CA LEU A 53 11.52 1.36 -4.99
C LEU A 53 12.73 0.45 -5.21
N PHE A 54 13.57 0.37 -4.20
CA PHE A 54 14.69 -0.55 -4.10
C PHE A 54 14.47 -1.50 -2.93
N ALA A 55 14.82 -2.79 -3.13
CA ALA A 55 14.97 -3.76 -2.05
C ALA A 55 16.20 -4.64 -2.30
N GLY A 56 16.95 -4.91 -1.26
CA GLY A 56 18.08 -5.83 -1.32
C GLY A 56 17.63 -7.24 -1.66
N GLU A 57 16.66 -7.76 -0.89
CA GLU A 57 16.00 -9.03 -1.15
C GLU A 57 14.51 -8.94 -0.81
N LEU A 58 13.66 -9.58 -1.63
CA LEU A 58 12.26 -9.84 -1.34
C LEU A 58 12.03 -11.34 -1.43
N ARG A 59 11.52 -11.93 -0.36
CA ARG A 59 11.04 -13.31 -0.32
C ARG A 59 9.54 -13.31 -0.22
N GLY A 60 8.86 -13.92 -1.19
CA GLY A 60 7.41 -13.94 -1.28
C GLY A 60 6.83 -15.34 -1.31
N GLN A 61 5.68 -15.50 -0.69
CA GLN A 61 4.81 -16.67 -0.78
C GLN A 61 3.49 -16.25 -1.43
N GLY A 62 3.10 -16.96 -2.49
CA GLY A 62 2.04 -16.54 -3.40
C GLY A 62 2.49 -15.32 -4.21
N PHE A 63 2.58 -15.47 -5.50
CA PHE A 63 2.99 -14.41 -6.43
C PHE A 63 2.08 -14.42 -7.65
N THR A 64 1.64 -13.25 -8.08
CA THR A 64 0.93 -13.05 -9.34
C THR A 64 1.58 -11.92 -10.14
N LEU A 65 1.48 -12.03 -11.44
CA LEU A 65 1.90 -11.03 -12.40
C LEU A 65 0.81 -10.92 -13.47
N ALA A 66 0.33 -9.72 -13.71
CA ALA A 66 -0.69 -9.47 -14.73
C ALA A 66 -0.36 -8.19 -15.49
N THR A 67 -0.86 -8.08 -16.73
CA THR A 67 -0.81 -6.82 -17.48
C THR A 67 -2.12 -6.07 -17.27
N ASP A 68 -2.02 -4.77 -17.03
CA ASP A 68 -3.17 -3.87 -16.85
C ASP A 68 -2.88 -2.48 -17.43
N VAL A 69 -3.87 -1.63 -17.41
CA VAL A 69 -3.79 -0.25 -17.89
C VAL A 69 -4.30 0.71 -16.83
N ASP A 70 -3.38 1.45 -16.22
CA ASP A 70 -3.71 2.50 -15.26
C ASP A 70 -4.29 3.74 -15.98
N ARG A 71 -5.33 4.32 -15.42
CA ARG A 71 -5.96 5.54 -15.93
C ARG A 71 -5.67 6.73 -15.01
N THR A 72 -4.93 7.70 -15.54
CA THR A 72 -4.67 8.94 -14.81
C THR A 72 -5.93 9.81 -14.69
N ARG A 73 -5.97 10.74 -13.72
CA ARG A 73 -7.06 11.73 -13.60
C ARG A 73 -7.32 12.54 -14.87
N LYS A 74 -6.31 12.70 -15.74
CA LYS A 74 -6.44 13.39 -17.05
C LYS A 74 -6.87 12.44 -18.18
N GLY A 75 -7.29 11.22 -17.88
CA GLY A 75 -7.76 10.23 -18.86
C GLY A 75 -6.66 9.53 -19.67
N ARG A 76 -5.37 9.78 -19.41
CA ARG A 76 -4.29 9.05 -20.09
C ARG A 76 -4.25 7.60 -19.61
N LEU A 77 -4.15 6.70 -20.56
CA LEU A 77 -3.94 5.26 -20.33
C LEU A 77 -2.44 5.00 -20.28
N ILE A 78 -2.01 4.29 -19.24
CA ILE A 78 -0.60 3.94 -19.03
C ILE A 78 -0.54 2.43 -18.77
N PRO A 79 0.13 1.65 -19.65
CA PRO A 79 0.32 0.24 -19.41
C PRO A 79 1.17 0.03 -18.15
N VAL A 80 0.76 -0.91 -17.31
CA VAL A 80 1.43 -1.30 -16.08
C VAL A 80 1.48 -2.82 -15.98
N ILE A 81 2.41 -3.29 -15.18
CA ILE A 81 2.45 -4.66 -14.70
C ILE A 81 1.95 -4.64 -13.27
N VAL A 82 0.85 -5.32 -13.00
CA VAL A 82 0.34 -5.56 -11.65
C VAL A 82 1.05 -6.78 -11.09
N ALA A 83 1.84 -6.60 -10.04
CA ALA A 83 2.49 -7.69 -9.34
C ALA A 83 1.89 -7.83 -7.93
N GLY A 84 1.41 -9.03 -7.61
CA GLY A 84 0.84 -9.35 -6.30
C GLY A 84 1.74 -10.30 -5.52
N VAL A 85 1.86 -10.12 -4.20
CA VAL A 85 2.54 -11.06 -3.30
C VAL A 85 1.70 -11.22 -2.04
N ARG A 86 1.26 -12.45 -1.72
CA ARG A 86 0.40 -12.70 -0.56
C ARG A 86 1.10 -12.41 0.77
N ARG A 87 2.31 -12.89 0.94
CA ARG A 87 3.18 -12.58 2.09
C ARG A 87 4.58 -12.32 1.61
N ALA A 88 5.14 -11.20 1.97
CA ALA A 88 6.49 -10.81 1.63
C ALA A 88 7.30 -10.44 2.85
N ALA A 89 8.57 -10.87 2.86
CA ALA A 89 9.61 -10.37 3.73
C ALA A 89 10.64 -9.63 2.87
N VAL A 90 10.95 -8.39 3.24
CA VAL A 90 11.79 -7.50 2.45
C VAL A 90 12.92 -6.94 3.31
N SER A 91 14.14 -7.08 2.85
CA SER A 91 15.32 -6.46 3.46
C SER A 91 15.79 -5.24 2.66
N GLU A 92 16.39 -4.29 3.37
CA GLU A 92 16.99 -3.07 2.79
C GLU A 92 16.01 -2.30 1.88
N LEU A 93 14.78 -2.11 2.37
CA LEU A 93 13.77 -1.37 1.63
C LEU A 93 14.15 0.12 1.56
N CYS A 94 14.12 0.67 0.36
CA CYS A 94 14.19 2.10 0.10
C CYS A 94 13.11 2.49 -0.92
N SER A 95 12.28 3.47 -0.58
CA SER A 95 11.34 4.09 -1.50
C SER A 95 11.65 5.57 -1.63
N SER A 96 11.61 6.12 -2.84
CA SER A 96 11.87 7.54 -3.08
C SER A 96 10.93 8.14 -4.11
N ALA A 97 10.44 9.33 -3.81
CA ALA A 97 9.58 10.11 -4.70
C ALA A 97 10.13 11.52 -4.89
N LEU A 98 10.16 11.97 -6.15
CA LEU A 98 10.50 13.34 -6.51
C LEU A 98 9.25 14.22 -6.50
N VAL A 99 9.29 15.29 -5.73
CA VAL A 99 8.21 16.27 -5.64
C VAL A 99 8.71 17.61 -6.17
N LYS A 100 8.08 18.10 -7.24
CA LYS A 100 8.36 19.44 -7.77
C LYS A 100 7.62 20.47 -6.95
N THR A 101 8.34 21.41 -6.37
CA THR A 101 7.79 22.52 -5.57
C THR A 101 8.16 23.85 -6.20
N PRO A 102 7.50 24.98 -5.84
CA PRO A 102 7.88 26.31 -6.31
C PRO A 102 9.30 26.72 -5.97
N VAL A 103 9.90 26.09 -4.94
CA VAL A 103 11.27 26.36 -4.48
C VAL A 103 12.30 25.34 -5.00
N GLY A 104 11.93 24.51 -5.96
CA GLY A 104 12.79 23.50 -6.57
C GLY A 104 12.29 22.05 -6.34
N THR A 105 13.06 21.10 -6.84
CA THR A 105 12.78 19.67 -6.63
C THR A 105 13.19 19.26 -5.22
N VAL A 106 12.37 18.45 -4.58
CA VAL A 106 12.68 17.79 -3.31
C VAL A 106 12.48 16.29 -3.45
N THR A 107 13.28 15.52 -2.74
CA THR A 107 13.15 14.05 -2.66
C THR A 107 12.63 13.66 -1.30
N LEU A 108 11.48 12.98 -1.27
CA LEU A 108 11.03 12.23 -0.10
C LEU A 108 11.60 10.82 -0.18
N ARG A 109 12.33 10.40 0.84
CA ARG A 109 12.91 9.07 0.94
C ARG A 109 12.42 8.37 2.20
N LEU A 110 11.99 7.12 2.02
CA LEU A 110 11.55 6.22 3.07
C LEU A 110 12.49 5.01 3.06
N THR A 111 12.96 4.60 4.22
CA THR A 111 13.81 3.40 4.38
C THR A 111 13.26 2.53 5.51
N GLY A 112 13.49 1.23 5.43
CA GLY A 112 13.11 0.28 6.46
C GLY A 112 13.81 -1.07 6.24
N GLY A 113 13.74 -1.94 7.23
CA GLY A 113 14.30 -3.28 7.10
C GLY A 113 15.83 -3.31 7.09
N GLN A 114 16.45 -2.42 7.85
CA GLN A 114 17.90 -2.34 7.97
C GLN A 114 18.41 -3.28 9.08
N GLY A 115 19.71 -3.65 9.04
CA GLY A 115 20.35 -4.34 10.15
C GLY A 115 19.82 -5.75 10.44
N GLY A 116 19.15 -6.40 9.48
CA GLY A 116 18.61 -7.75 9.67
C GLY A 116 17.14 -7.78 10.13
N ASN A 117 16.53 -6.63 10.41
CA ASN A 117 15.10 -6.51 10.67
C ASN A 117 14.36 -6.44 9.34
N GLU A 118 13.55 -7.44 9.02
CA GLU A 118 12.83 -7.47 7.74
C GLU A 118 11.51 -6.71 7.82
N VAL A 119 11.19 -5.99 6.74
CA VAL A 119 9.84 -5.45 6.49
C VAL A 119 8.93 -6.61 6.15
N THR A 120 7.80 -6.75 6.82
CA THR A 120 6.79 -7.76 6.51
C THR A 120 5.55 -7.11 5.89
N ILE A 121 5.04 -7.73 4.83
CA ILE A 121 3.93 -7.19 4.05
C ILE A 121 2.97 -8.34 3.75
N ASP A 122 1.68 -8.14 4.01
CA ASP A 122 0.62 -9.06 3.62
C ASP A 122 -0.23 -8.43 2.51
N ASP A 123 -0.61 -9.26 1.53
CA ASP A 123 -1.43 -8.93 0.37
C ASP A 123 -0.92 -7.67 -0.36
N LEU A 124 0.39 -7.68 -0.65
CA LEU A 124 1.03 -6.64 -1.44
C LEU A 124 0.54 -6.68 -2.89
N VAL A 125 0.09 -5.55 -3.41
CA VAL A 125 -0.12 -5.32 -4.84
C VAL A 125 0.62 -4.06 -5.26
N ILE A 126 1.38 -4.14 -6.32
CA ILE A 126 2.19 -3.04 -6.84
C ILE A 126 2.02 -2.88 -8.35
N ASP A 127 1.74 -1.67 -8.80
CA ASP A 127 1.70 -1.30 -10.21
C ASP A 127 3.08 -0.84 -10.65
N VAL A 128 3.73 -1.67 -11.46
CA VAL A 128 5.11 -1.47 -11.92
C VAL A 128 5.11 -0.93 -13.35
N SER A 129 5.79 0.18 -13.58
CA SER A 129 6.00 0.74 -14.92
C SER A 129 7.31 0.26 -15.56
N ILE A 130 8.33 0.02 -14.74
CA ILE A 130 9.62 -0.53 -15.15
C ILE A 130 10.21 -1.31 -13.97
N GLY A 131 10.86 -2.43 -14.26
CA GLY A 131 11.46 -3.25 -13.21
C GLY A 131 12.71 -3.97 -13.68
N GLN A 132 13.66 -4.14 -12.77
CA GLN A 132 14.85 -4.96 -12.93
C GLN A 132 15.13 -5.69 -11.62
N THR A 133 15.31 -7.01 -11.70
CA THR A 133 15.60 -7.86 -10.55
C THR A 133 16.24 -9.16 -10.99
N ALA A 134 17.02 -9.78 -10.12
CA ALA A 134 17.38 -11.18 -10.24
C ALA A 134 16.30 -12.01 -9.53
N ALA A 135 15.65 -12.92 -10.25
CA ALA A 135 14.53 -13.70 -9.76
C ALA A 135 14.84 -15.20 -9.67
N SER A 136 14.44 -15.82 -8.57
CA SER A 136 14.32 -17.28 -8.42
C SER A 136 12.87 -17.60 -8.10
N ILE A 137 12.23 -18.39 -8.94
CA ILE A 137 10.79 -18.61 -8.89
C ILE A 137 10.53 -20.12 -8.86
N ARG A 138 9.64 -20.57 -7.98
CA ARG A 138 9.21 -21.98 -7.90
C ARG A 138 7.74 -22.11 -8.21
N ASP A 139 7.40 -23.22 -8.87
CA ASP A 139 6.04 -23.56 -9.29
C ASP A 139 5.44 -22.44 -10.15
N LEU A 140 6.20 -22.01 -11.15
CA LEU A 140 5.83 -20.94 -12.06
C LEU A 140 4.85 -21.42 -13.13
N GLU A 141 3.73 -20.73 -13.26
CA GLU A 141 2.77 -20.84 -14.33
C GLU A 141 2.74 -19.54 -15.13
N LEU A 142 3.02 -19.57 -16.41
CA LEU A 142 2.97 -18.41 -17.30
C LEU A 142 1.95 -18.64 -18.42
N GLY A 143 1.33 -17.56 -18.89
CA GLY A 143 0.35 -17.61 -19.97
C GLY A 143 -1.06 -17.98 -19.51
N ARG A 144 -1.36 -17.90 -18.21
CA ARG A 144 -2.73 -17.97 -17.69
C ARG A 144 -3.50 -16.70 -18.02
N ASP A 145 -4.81 -16.81 -18.10
CA ASP A 145 -5.69 -15.64 -18.10
C ASP A 145 -5.55 -14.88 -16.77
N ALA A 146 -5.21 -13.59 -16.84
CA ALA A 146 -4.97 -12.77 -15.65
C ALA A 146 -6.18 -12.69 -14.70
N GLY A 147 -7.40 -12.83 -15.22
CA GLY A 147 -8.63 -12.88 -14.42
C GLY A 147 -8.80 -14.19 -13.63
N THR A 148 -8.02 -15.25 -13.95
CA THR A 148 -8.12 -16.57 -13.29
C THR A 148 -7.00 -16.86 -12.29
N LEU A 149 -6.10 -15.90 -12.05
CA LEU A 149 -5.03 -16.06 -11.09
C LEU A 149 -5.60 -16.24 -9.67
N ASP A 150 -5.04 -17.17 -8.90
CA ASP A 150 -5.58 -17.55 -7.59
C ASP A 150 -4.54 -17.55 -6.45
N GLU A 151 -3.24 -17.40 -6.76
CA GLU A 151 -2.22 -17.28 -5.74
C GLU A 151 -2.33 -15.95 -4.94
N VAL A 152 -2.70 -14.85 -5.59
CA VAL A 152 -2.98 -13.55 -4.97
C VAL A 152 -4.21 -12.95 -5.66
N PRO A 153 -5.42 -13.13 -5.12
CA PRO A 153 -6.65 -12.65 -5.76
C PRO A 153 -6.69 -11.14 -6.02
N GLU A 154 -6.07 -10.35 -5.15
CA GLU A 154 -5.97 -8.89 -5.25
C GLU A 154 -5.03 -8.44 -6.39
N GLY A 155 -4.12 -9.32 -6.82
CA GLY A 155 -3.18 -9.10 -7.92
C GLY A 155 -3.65 -9.65 -9.27
N ARG A 156 -4.98 -9.90 -9.44
CA ARG A 156 -5.57 -10.26 -10.73
C ARG A 156 -5.56 -9.10 -11.70
N GLY A 157 -5.42 -9.42 -12.98
CA GLY A 157 -5.62 -8.48 -14.06
C GLY A 157 -6.98 -8.64 -14.75
N PRO A 158 -7.24 -7.86 -15.78
CA PRO A 158 -8.45 -8.00 -16.61
C PRO A 158 -8.51 -9.39 -17.26
N ALA A 159 -9.72 -9.95 -17.34
CA ALA A 159 -9.95 -11.22 -18.03
C ALA A 159 -9.54 -11.13 -19.51
N GLY A 160 -8.95 -12.18 -20.03
CA GLY A 160 -8.47 -12.24 -21.42
C GLY A 160 -7.08 -11.60 -21.63
N THR A 161 -6.42 -11.12 -20.56
CA THR A 161 -5.06 -10.59 -20.65
C THR A 161 -4.02 -11.60 -20.14
N PHE A 162 -2.75 -11.36 -20.48
CA PHE A 162 -1.63 -12.21 -20.07
C PHE A 162 -1.42 -12.13 -18.56
N GLY A 163 -1.31 -13.29 -17.92
CA GLY A 163 -0.98 -13.43 -16.52
C GLY A 163 -0.02 -14.59 -16.24
N GLY A 164 0.55 -14.56 -15.07
CA GLY A 164 1.37 -15.62 -14.52
C GLY A 164 1.27 -15.64 -13.00
N GLN A 165 1.57 -16.79 -12.41
CA GLN A 165 1.60 -16.94 -10.96
C GLN A 165 2.67 -17.94 -10.53
N ALA A 166 3.03 -17.88 -9.24
CA ALA A 166 3.98 -18.80 -8.66
C ALA A 166 3.73 -18.94 -7.15
N ARG A 167 4.09 -20.09 -6.58
CA ARG A 167 3.95 -20.30 -5.13
C ARG A 167 5.03 -19.61 -4.31
N VAL A 168 6.26 -19.59 -4.81
CA VAL A 168 7.37 -18.96 -4.09
C VAL A 168 8.22 -18.13 -5.04
N VAL A 169 8.53 -16.91 -4.63
CA VAL A 169 9.42 -16.00 -5.36
C VAL A 169 10.50 -15.46 -4.43
N THR A 170 11.72 -15.41 -4.93
CA THR A 170 12.82 -14.70 -4.29
C THR A 170 13.42 -13.73 -5.32
N LEU A 171 13.34 -12.45 -5.03
CA LEU A 171 13.86 -11.37 -5.87
C LEU A 171 15.05 -10.72 -5.16
N ARG A 172 16.13 -10.45 -5.89
CA ARG A 172 17.32 -9.79 -5.37
C ARG A 172 17.69 -8.57 -6.19
N ASN A 173 18.25 -7.57 -5.51
CA ASN A 173 18.59 -6.28 -6.13
C ASN A 173 17.39 -5.70 -6.91
N VAL A 174 16.25 -5.68 -6.24
CA VAL A 174 14.99 -5.22 -6.82
C VAL A 174 15.05 -3.73 -7.07
N ARG A 175 14.82 -3.29 -8.29
CA ARG A 175 14.73 -1.88 -8.70
C ARG A 175 13.47 -1.71 -9.50
N LEU A 176 12.50 -0.99 -8.96
CA LEU A 176 11.19 -0.80 -9.58
C LEU A 176 10.85 0.69 -9.68
N GLY A 177 10.36 1.09 -10.84
CA GLY A 177 9.56 2.30 -10.98
C GLY A 177 8.10 1.91 -10.76
N ALA A 178 7.53 2.31 -9.64
CA ALA A 178 6.16 2.01 -9.26
C ALA A 178 5.24 3.22 -9.40
N ARG A 179 3.96 2.95 -9.59
CA ARG A 179 2.91 3.98 -9.69
C ARG A 179 1.96 3.94 -8.51
N ALA A 180 1.64 2.75 -8.04
CA ALA A 180 0.80 2.52 -6.87
C ALA A 180 1.33 1.31 -6.08
N VAL A 181 1.11 1.32 -4.79
CA VAL A 181 1.34 0.19 -3.89
C VAL A 181 0.15 0.13 -2.94
N THR A 182 -0.40 -1.06 -2.77
CA THR A 182 -1.40 -1.38 -1.75
C THR A 182 -0.96 -2.60 -0.98
N ALA A 183 -1.30 -2.65 0.29
CA ALA A 183 -1.07 -3.81 1.14
C ALA A 183 -2.14 -3.86 2.24
N ALA A 184 -2.53 -5.06 2.66
CA ALA A 184 -3.42 -5.22 3.80
C ALA A 184 -2.70 -4.89 5.10
N THR A 185 -1.46 -5.34 5.23
CA THR A 185 -0.59 -5.04 6.38
C THR A 185 0.80 -4.64 5.87
N PHE A 186 1.39 -3.63 6.52
CA PHE A 186 2.73 -3.16 6.20
C PHE A 186 3.48 -2.83 7.50
N SER A 187 4.35 -3.73 7.94
CA SER A 187 5.18 -3.54 9.13
C SER A 187 6.58 -3.11 8.72
N LEU A 188 6.99 -1.93 9.13
CA LEU A 188 8.28 -1.31 8.80
C LEU A 188 9.11 -1.13 10.08
N PRO A 189 9.92 -2.12 10.47
CA PRO A 189 10.92 -1.89 11.49
C PRO A 189 11.97 -0.89 10.98
N ASP A 190 12.50 -0.09 11.89
CA ASP A 190 13.54 0.91 11.63
C ASP A 190 13.15 1.92 10.52
N LEU A 191 11.87 2.35 10.55
CA LEU A 191 11.36 3.33 9.60
C LEU A 191 12.15 4.63 9.66
N GLY A 192 12.86 4.94 8.58
CA GLY A 192 13.51 6.22 8.33
C GLY A 192 12.73 7.05 7.32
N LEU A 193 12.46 8.32 7.63
CA LEU A 193 11.89 9.29 6.71
C LEU A 193 12.83 10.47 6.56
N LYS A 194 13.18 10.82 5.31
CA LYS A 194 14.06 11.93 5.01
C LYS A 194 13.52 12.75 3.85
N LEU A 195 13.46 14.07 4.05
CA LEU A 195 13.18 15.03 3.01
C LEU A 195 14.49 15.78 2.68
N SER A 196 14.89 15.76 1.40
CA SER A 196 16.14 16.41 0.93
C SER A 196 15.84 17.32 -0.26
N ARG A 197 16.55 18.44 -0.37
CA ARG A 197 16.49 19.28 -1.57
C ARG A 197 17.31 18.63 -2.69
N GLY A 198 16.81 18.75 -3.94
CA GLY A 198 17.43 18.10 -5.09
C GLY A 198 16.98 16.65 -5.29
N GLU A 199 17.66 15.96 -6.19
CA GLU A 199 17.37 14.58 -6.59
C GLU A 199 18.29 13.62 -5.83
N HIS A 200 17.75 12.90 -4.86
CA HIS A 200 18.45 11.93 -4.01
C HIS A 200 17.64 10.63 -3.93
N GLU A 201 17.37 10.04 -5.08
CA GLU A 201 16.58 8.81 -5.18
C GLU A 201 17.35 7.58 -4.65
N CYS A 202 16.63 6.45 -4.51
CA CYS A 202 17.21 5.20 -3.98
C CYS A 202 18.21 4.53 -4.95
N TYR A 203 18.07 4.80 -6.25
CA TYR A 203 18.98 4.36 -7.32
C TYR A 203 18.84 5.28 -8.52
#